data_af9ef257e95cd574ee9d84112ca41a44
#
_entry.id   af9ef257e95cd574ee9d84112ca41a44
#
_cell.length_a   1.000
_cell.length_b   1.000
_cell.length_c   1.000
_cell.angle_alpha   90.00
_cell.angle_beta   90.00
_cell.angle_gamma   90.00
#
_symmetry.space_group_name_H-M   'P 1'
#
loop_
_entity.id
_entity.type
_entity.pdbx_description
1 polymer ?
#
loop_
_entity_poly.entity_id
_entity_poly.type
_entity_poly.pdbx_seq_one_letter_code
_entity_poly.pdbx_strand_id
1 'polypeptide(L)'
;MKIDFSRINLAEFFGCVEATNTPQMKSNAFKTFRTYLQEKSFAKWSDGQFEYVGDYEDGKDFVDPSGTFYEMKGSLGLFNKNGSCKRVVLINRRPGKKKIKELKKEDIQKTFEYMLLVDTKNMSIAYTDWDTVYSRTECDGAGATFKLEKGDYKVLASNITPVKKEIDANQLLNMVEVIL
;
A
#
# COMPACT_ATOMS: atom_id res chain seq x y z
N MET A 1 15.45 7.28 6.36
CA MET A 1 15.14 6.40 5.20
C MET A 1 16.29 6.50 4.20
N LYS A 2 16.88 5.36 3.82
CA LYS A 2 18.04 5.29 2.90
C LYS A 2 17.64 4.93 1.45
N ILE A 3 16.34 4.85 1.17
CA ILE A 3 15.81 4.49 -0.15
C ILE A 3 16.02 5.64 -1.13
N ASP A 4 16.55 5.31 -2.28
CA ASP A 4 16.66 6.23 -3.42
C ASP A 4 15.48 6.02 -4.38
N PHE A 5 14.43 6.79 -4.20
CA PHE A 5 13.22 6.66 -5.02
C PHE A 5 13.44 7.00 -6.51
N SER A 6 14.54 7.67 -6.87
CA SER A 6 14.85 7.94 -8.28
C SER A 6 15.23 6.68 -9.07
N ARG A 7 15.64 5.62 -8.37
CA ARG A 7 15.97 4.31 -8.95
C ARG A 7 14.75 3.40 -9.09
N ILE A 8 13.61 3.75 -8.51
CA ILE A 8 12.38 2.95 -8.63
C ILE A 8 11.71 3.29 -9.96
N ASN A 9 11.45 2.29 -10.79
CA ASN A 9 10.70 2.50 -12.03
C ASN A 9 9.20 2.63 -11.77
N LEU A 10 8.80 3.81 -11.30
CA LEU A 10 7.41 4.10 -10.94
C LEU A 10 6.47 4.05 -12.15
N ALA A 11 6.95 4.32 -13.37
CA ALA A 11 6.12 4.22 -14.57
C ALA A 11 5.67 2.77 -14.83
N GLU A 12 6.54 1.80 -14.63
CA GLU A 12 6.24 0.37 -14.71
C GLU A 12 5.33 -0.10 -13.57
N PHE A 13 5.64 0.34 -12.34
CA PHE A 13 4.77 0.04 -11.19
C PHE A 13 3.34 0.56 -11.42
N PHE A 14 3.18 1.82 -11.80
CA PHE A 14 1.84 2.38 -12.07
C PHE A 14 1.19 1.79 -13.32
N GLY A 15 1.96 1.29 -14.29
CA GLY A 15 1.44 0.49 -15.39
C GLY A 15 0.73 -0.78 -14.91
N CYS A 16 1.32 -1.48 -13.94
CA CYS A 16 0.67 -2.63 -13.28
C CYS A 16 -0.55 -2.21 -12.46
N VAL A 17 -0.47 -1.09 -11.72
CA VAL A 17 -1.61 -0.54 -10.97
C VAL A 17 -2.79 -0.25 -11.90
N GLU A 18 -2.56 0.40 -13.05
CA GLU A 18 -3.60 0.72 -14.04
C GLU A 18 -4.20 -0.55 -14.64
N ALA A 19 -3.36 -1.50 -15.07
CA ALA A 19 -3.78 -2.77 -15.64
C ALA A 19 -4.64 -3.62 -14.67
N THR A 20 -4.36 -3.53 -13.36
CA THR A 20 -5.15 -4.22 -12.32
C THR A 20 -6.38 -3.43 -11.85
N ASN A 21 -6.63 -2.23 -12.36
CA ASN A 21 -7.78 -1.39 -12.01
C ASN A 21 -9.02 -1.61 -12.87
N THR A 22 -9.16 -2.75 -13.52
CA THR A 22 -10.36 -3.11 -14.30
C THR A 22 -11.60 -3.29 -13.41
N PRO A 23 -12.83 -3.15 -13.93
CA PRO A 23 -14.05 -3.40 -13.15
C PRO A 23 -14.08 -4.78 -12.50
N GLN A 24 -13.60 -5.81 -13.20
CA GLN A 24 -13.52 -7.18 -12.70
C GLN A 24 -12.57 -7.29 -11.52
N MET A 25 -11.36 -6.74 -11.61
CA MET A 25 -10.35 -6.76 -10.56
C MET A 25 -10.73 -5.89 -9.34
N LYS A 26 -11.65 -4.94 -9.51
CA LYS A 26 -12.21 -4.13 -8.41
C LYS A 26 -13.27 -4.85 -7.60
N SER A 27 -13.77 -5.98 -8.05
CA SER A 27 -14.72 -6.77 -7.28
C SER A 27 -14.10 -7.27 -5.96
N ASN A 28 -14.95 -7.52 -4.96
CA ASN A 28 -14.48 -8.01 -3.66
C ASN A 28 -13.75 -9.37 -3.75
N ALA A 29 -14.12 -10.20 -4.73
CA ALA A 29 -13.49 -11.50 -4.97
C ALA A 29 -12.00 -11.39 -5.33
N PHE A 30 -11.62 -10.33 -6.07
CA PHE A 30 -10.25 -10.14 -6.54
C PHE A 30 -9.46 -9.08 -5.74
N LYS A 31 -10.04 -8.51 -4.69
CA LYS A 31 -9.40 -7.42 -3.94
C LYS A 31 -8.03 -7.82 -3.39
N THR A 32 -7.94 -8.95 -2.73
CA THR A 32 -6.68 -9.45 -2.13
C THR A 32 -5.65 -9.73 -3.22
N PHE A 33 -6.06 -10.39 -4.28
CA PHE A 33 -5.19 -10.71 -5.42
C PHE A 33 -4.65 -9.44 -6.11
N ARG A 34 -5.51 -8.44 -6.32
CA ARG A 34 -5.08 -7.15 -6.87
C ARG A 34 -4.05 -6.46 -6.00
N THR A 35 -4.26 -6.42 -4.68
CA THR A 35 -3.32 -5.82 -3.72
C THR A 35 -1.98 -6.53 -3.79
N TYR A 36 -1.98 -7.84 -3.74
CA TYR A 36 -0.81 -8.68 -3.88
C TYR A 36 -0.02 -8.41 -5.17
N LEU A 37 -0.70 -8.33 -6.33
CA LEU A 37 -0.03 -8.01 -7.61
C LEU A 37 0.62 -6.63 -7.58
N GLN A 38 -0.03 -5.62 -6.99
CA GLN A 38 0.51 -4.27 -6.89
C GLN A 38 1.74 -4.22 -5.97
N GLU A 39 1.69 -4.89 -4.83
CA GLU A 39 2.81 -4.98 -3.88
C GLU A 39 4.01 -5.69 -4.51
N LYS A 40 3.81 -6.87 -5.10
CA LYS A 40 4.88 -7.60 -5.80
C LYS A 40 5.46 -6.80 -6.98
N SER A 41 4.62 -6.09 -7.72
CA SER A 41 5.07 -5.21 -8.80
C SER A 41 5.95 -4.07 -8.27
N PHE A 42 5.60 -3.48 -7.13
CA PHE A 42 6.42 -2.44 -6.53
C PHE A 42 7.81 -2.96 -6.14
N ALA A 43 7.90 -4.11 -5.48
CA ALA A 43 9.17 -4.73 -5.14
C ALA A 43 10.00 -5.04 -6.40
N LYS A 44 9.38 -5.64 -7.44
CA LYS A 44 10.03 -5.96 -8.71
C LYS A 44 10.68 -4.74 -9.38
N TRP A 45 10.00 -3.60 -9.38
CA TRP A 45 10.46 -2.38 -10.04
C TRP A 45 11.23 -1.43 -9.13
N SER A 46 11.59 -1.89 -7.94
CA SER A 46 12.32 -1.10 -6.93
C SER A 46 13.85 -1.11 -7.10
N ASP A 47 14.37 -1.75 -8.15
CA ASP A 47 15.81 -1.91 -8.37
C ASP A 47 16.53 -2.55 -7.15
N GLY A 48 15.91 -3.58 -6.58
CA GLY A 48 16.43 -4.31 -5.43
C GLY A 48 16.40 -3.56 -4.10
N GLN A 49 15.74 -2.40 -4.04
CA GLN A 49 15.64 -1.61 -2.81
C GLN A 49 14.57 -2.12 -1.84
N PHE A 50 13.63 -2.93 -2.33
CA PHE A 50 12.58 -3.55 -1.54
C PHE A 50 12.45 -5.03 -1.88
N GLU A 51 12.43 -5.86 -0.85
CA GLU A 51 12.00 -7.25 -0.92
C GLU A 51 10.56 -7.35 -0.40
N TYR A 52 9.71 -8.07 -1.12
CA TYR A 52 8.34 -8.34 -0.68
C TYR A 52 8.31 -9.43 0.38
N VAL A 53 7.69 -9.15 1.54
CA VAL A 53 7.58 -10.07 2.68
C VAL A 53 6.13 -10.27 3.14
N GLY A 54 5.16 -9.66 2.50
CA GLY A 54 3.75 -9.65 2.92
C GLY A 54 3.08 -11.04 2.99
N ASP A 55 3.67 -12.07 2.37
CA ASP A 55 3.17 -13.45 2.48
C ASP A 55 3.53 -14.11 3.83
N TYR A 56 4.50 -13.58 4.55
CA TYR A 56 5.10 -14.21 5.74
C TYR A 56 4.95 -13.37 7.01
N GLU A 57 4.64 -12.08 6.87
CA GLU A 57 4.69 -11.11 7.96
C GLU A 57 3.44 -10.25 8.03
N ASP A 58 2.64 -10.40 9.07
CA ASP A 58 1.44 -9.59 9.30
C ASP A 58 1.79 -8.11 9.48
N GLY A 59 1.15 -7.24 8.70
CA GLY A 59 1.28 -5.78 8.79
C GLY A 59 2.60 -5.22 8.29
N LYS A 60 3.29 -5.97 7.40
CA LYS A 60 4.50 -5.56 6.69
C LYS A 60 4.43 -6.10 5.28
N ASP A 61 4.66 -5.25 4.30
CA ASP A 61 4.65 -5.64 2.89
C ASP A 61 6.07 -5.77 2.33
N PHE A 62 7.01 -4.95 2.83
CA PHE A 62 8.39 -4.94 2.32
C PHE A 62 9.43 -4.80 3.43
N VAL A 63 10.64 -5.24 3.09
CA VAL A 63 11.86 -4.98 3.86
C VAL A 63 12.93 -4.41 2.92
N ASP A 64 13.71 -3.45 3.40
CA ASP A 64 14.89 -2.94 2.68
C ASP A 64 16.16 -3.69 3.10
N PRO A 65 17.30 -3.53 2.39
CA PRO A 65 18.56 -4.20 2.72
C PRO A 65 19.13 -3.84 4.11
N SER A 66 18.62 -2.81 4.77
CA SER A 66 18.99 -2.45 6.15
C SER A 66 18.13 -3.15 7.21
N GLY A 67 17.11 -3.93 6.79
CA GLY A 67 16.16 -4.58 7.68
C GLY A 67 15.00 -3.68 8.13
N THR A 68 14.82 -2.51 7.49
CA THR A 68 13.70 -1.61 7.78
C THR A 68 12.42 -2.13 7.11
N PHE A 69 11.32 -2.23 7.87
CA PHE A 69 10.04 -2.70 7.36
C PHE A 69 9.13 -1.56 6.89
N TYR A 70 8.38 -1.86 5.83
CA TYR A 70 7.43 -0.94 5.19
C TYR A 70 6.08 -1.60 5.00
N GLU A 71 5.02 -0.82 5.18
CA GLU A 71 3.63 -1.16 4.84
C GLU A 71 3.19 -0.32 3.65
N MET A 72 2.41 -0.87 2.71
CA MET A 72 1.83 -0.13 1.60
C MET A 72 0.31 -0.01 1.75
N LYS A 73 -0.21 1.19 1.57
CA LYS A 73 -1.65 1.44 1.49
C LYS A 73 -2.00 2.18 0.21
N GLY A 74 -2.79 1.52 -0.63
CA GLY A 74 -3.27 2.07 -1.89
C GLY A 74 -4.74 2.46 -1.84
N SER A 75 -5.10 3.60 -2.42
CA SER A 75 -6.49 4.02 -2.57
C SER A 75 -6.70 4.89 -3.81
N LEU A 76 -7.90 4.82 -4.38
CA LEU A 76 -8.32 5.65 -5.50
C LEU A 76 -8.56 7.09 -5.02
N GLY A 77 -7.73 8.03 -5.47
CA GLY A 77 -7.80 9.44 -5.07
C GLY A 77 -7.52 9.60 -3.56
N LEU A 78 -6.40 9.04 -3.11
CA LEU A 78 -5.99 9.06 -1.70
C LEU A 78 -5.77 10.48 -1.19
N PHE A 79 -5.14 11.33 -2.00
CA PHE A 79 -4.81 12.70 -1.62
C PHE A 79 -5.90 13.69 -2.07
N ASN A 80 -6.36 14.51 -1.14
CA ASN A 80 -7.31 15.58 -1.39
C ASN A 80 -6.60 16.84 -1.91
N LYS A 81 -7.33 17.74 -2.57
CA LYS A 81 -6.78 19.00 -3.08
C LYS A 81 -6.19 19.92 -2.01
N ASN A 82 -6.68 19.82 -0.77
CA ASN A 82 -6.16 20.60 0.36
C ASN A 82 -4.91 19.99 1.02
N GLY A 83 -4.40 18.87 0.48
CA GLY A 83 -3.22 18.19 1.01
C GLY A 83 -3.48 17.27 2.20
N SER A 84 -4.75 17.00 2.59
CA SER A 84 -5.06 15.89 3.50
C SER A 84 -5.19 14.59 2.73
N CYS A 85 -5.02 13.44 3.39
CA CYS A 85 -5.40 12.16 2.80
C CYS A 85 -6.83 11.74 3.22
N LYS A 86 -7.42 10.82 2.47
CA LYS A 86 -8.62 10.11 2.91
C LYS A 86 -8.32 9.28 4.15
N ARG A 87 -9.37 8.93 4.89
CA ARG A 87 -9.25 7.98 6.00
C ARG A 87 -8.77 6.62 5.48
N VAL A 88 -7.72 6.09 6.08
CA VAL A 88 -7.05 4.82 5.70
C VAL A 88 -7.25 3.81 6.84
N VAL A 89 -7.50 2.57 6.47
CA VAL A 89 -7.62 1.48 7.45
C VAL A 89 -6.23 0.97 7.80
N LEU A 90 -5.86 1.08 9.09
CA LEU A 90 -4.64 0.52 9.63
C LEU A 90 -4.86 -0.95 10.06
N ILE A 91 -5.92 -1.20 10.82
CA ILE A 91 -6.27 -2.53 11.29
C ILE A 91 -7.74 -2.79 10.95
N ASN A 92 -7.99 -3.89 10.26
CA ASN A 92 -9.33 -4.36 9.95
C ASN A 92 -9.53 -5.77 10.54
N ARG A 93 -9.98 -5.83 11.77
CA ARG A 93 -10.41 -7.10 12.36
C ARG A 93 -11.83 -7.42 11.90
N ARG A 94 -11.96 -8.37 10.98
CA ARG A 94 -13.29 -8.85 10.58
C ARG A 94 -13.96 -9.54 11.76
N PRO A 95 -15.26 -9.25 12.06
CA PRO A 95 -15.99 -9.96 13.08
C PRO A 95 -16.09 -11.44 12.69
N GLY A 96 -15.36 -12.28 13.41
CA GLY A 96 -15.58 -13.72 13.40
C GLY A 96 -16.77 -14.06 14.33
N LYS A 97 -17.12 -15.35 14.47
CA LYS A 97 -18.19 -15.82 15.37
C LYS A 97 -17.95 -15.57 16.87
N LYS A 98 -16.77 -15.08 17.25
CA LYS A 98 -16.43 -14.73 18.66
C LYS A 98 -16.64 -13.24 18.89
N LYS A 99 -17.14 -12.84 20.08
CA LYS A 99 -17.20 -11.43 20.51
C LYS A 99 -15.79 -10.84 20.38
N ILE A 100 -15.64 -9.85 19.48
CA ILE A 100 -14.38 -9.17 19.28
C ILE A 100 -14.22 -8.18 20.44
N LYS A 101 -13.10 -8.29 21.16
CA LYS A 101 -12.73 -7.31 22.18
C LYS A 101 -12.49 -5.97 21.47
N GLU A 102 -13.01 -4.91 22.05
CA GLU A 102 -12.75 -3.55 21.59
C GLU A 102 -11.23 -3.29 21.50
N LEU A 103 -10.79 -2.76 20.35
CA LEU A 103 -9.39 -2.45 20.14
C LEU A 103 -9.09 -1.09 20.79
N LYS A 104 -8.12 -1.05 21.67
CA LYS A 104 -7.60 0.19 22.22
C LYS A 104 -6.33 0.61 21.48
N LYS A 105 -6.07 1.92 21.46
CA LYS A 105 -4.89 2.46 20.77
C LYS A 105 -3.58 1.90 21.31
N GLU A 106 -3.46 1.74 22.61
CA GLU A 106 -2.29 1.15 23.28
C GLU A 106 -2.04 -0.32 22.95
N ASP A 107 -3.06 -1.04 22.42
CA ASP A 107 -2.92 -2.43 21.99
C ASP A 107 -2.33 -2.55 20.57
N ILE A 108 -2.16 -1.43 19.86
CA ILE A 108 -1.62 -1.40 18.49
C ILE A 108 -0.10 -1.48 18.55
N GLN A 109 0.43 -2.60 18.08
CA GLN A 109 1.87 -2.82 18.02
C GLN A 109 2.48 -2.24 16.76
N LYS A 110 3.70 -1.72 16.86
CA LYS A 110 4.50 -1.29 15.72
C LYS A 110 4.91 -2.51 14.89
N THR A 111 4.53 -2.50 13.61
CA THR A 111 4.88 -3.57 12.66
C THR A 111 5.78 -3.09 11.52
N PHE A 112 5.85 -1.79 11.27
CA PHE A 112 6.67 -1.18 10.23
C PHE A 112 7.29 0.14 10.73
N GLU A 113 8.34 0.60 10.09
CA GLU A 113 8.94 1.93 10.32
C GLU A 113 8.31 2.99 9.44
N TYR A 114 8.02 2.66 8.18
CA TYR A 114 7.47 3.58 7.21
C TYR A 114 6.26 2.99 6.49
N MET A 115 5.35 3.88 6.12
CA MET A 115 4.20 3.53 5.30
C MET A 115 4.29 4.22 3.94
N LEU A 116 4.16 3.45 2.87
CA LEU A 116 4.02 3.92 1.50
C LEU A 116 2.53 4.16 1.21
N LEU A 117 2.22 5.34 0.74
CA LEU A 117 0.86 5.79 0.42
C LEU A 117 0.74 5.94 -1.09
N VAL A 118 -0.09 5.12 -1.72
CA VAL A 118 -0.25 5.07 -3.18
C VAL A 118 -1.61 5.59 -3.59
N ASP A 119 -1.65 6.71 -4.32
CA ASP A 119 -2.86 7.22 -4.97
C ASP A 119 -2.98 6.65 -6.38
N THR A 120 -3.83 5.65 -6.52
CA THR A 120 -4.02 4.92 -7.79
C THR A 120 -4.87 5.67 -8.82
N LYS A 121 -5.45 6.83 -8.48
CA LYS A 121 -6.14 7.71 -9.42
C LYS A 121 -5.19 8.77 -10.00
N ASN A 122 -4.38 9.37 -9.13
CA ASN A 122 -3.49 10.47 -9.50
C ASN A 122 -2.06 9.96 -9.78
N MET A 123 -1.85 8.63 -9.80
CA MET A 123 -0.55 7.99 -10.03
C MET A 123 0.55 8.67 -9.23
N SER A 124 0.33 8.75 -7.92
CA SER A 124 1.20 9.46 -6.98
C SER A 124 1.56 8.56 -5.82
N ILE A 125 2.77 8.73 -5.30
CA ILE A 125 3.26 7.99 -4.14
C ILE A 125 3.86 8.95 -3.12
N ALA A 126 3.60 8.67 -1.86
CA ALA A 126 4.14 9.40 -0.71
C ALA A 126 4.57 8.42 0.38
N TYR A 127 5.24 8.91 1.40
CA TYR A 127 5.53 8.12 2.59
C TYR A 127 5.33 8.93 3.86
N THR A 128 5.13 8.19 4.95
CA THR A 128 5.09 8.71 6.32
C THR A 128 5.74 7.70 7.26
N ASP A 129 6.08 8.09 8.48
CA ASP A 129 6.61 7.18 9.49
C ASP A 129 5.51 6.63 10.40
N TRP A 130 5.87 5.56 11.14
CA TRP A 130 4.97 4.94 12.10
C TRP A 130 4.45 5.91 13.16
N ASP A 131 5.30 6.76 13.73
CA ASP A 131 4.91 7.63 14.84
C ASP A 131 3.85 8.64 14.41
N THR A 132 3.98 9.15 13.19
CA THR A 132 2.96 10.00 12.57
C THR A 132 1.66 9.24 12.35
N VAL A 133 1.70 8.03 11.77
CA VAL A 133 0.51 7.19 11.58
C VAL A 133 -0.15 6.89 12.93
N TYR A 134 0.64 6.45 13.91
CA TYR A 134 0.13 6.13 15.24
C TYR A 134 -0.49 7.33 15.93
N SER A 135 0.13 8.52 15.85
CA SER A 135 -0.43 9.75 16.44
C SER A 135 -1.80 10.10 15.90
N ARG A 136 -2.02 9.86 14.59
CA ARG A 136 -3.26 10.14 13.85
C ARG A 136 -4.29 9.01 13.88
N THR A 137 -3.94 7.89 14.52
CA THR A 137 -4.80 6.71 14.55
C THR A 137 -5.93 6.87 15.58
N GLU A 138 -7.14 6.52 15.13
CA GLU A 138 -8.36 6.43 15.91
C GLU A 138 -8.86 4.98 15.88
N CYS A 139 -9.26 4.46 17.04
CA CYS A 139 -9.89 3.16 17.18
C CYS A 139 -11.41 3.31 17.13
N ASP A 140 -12.06 2.41 16.39
CA ASP A 140 -13.52 2.31 16.30
C ASP A 140 -13.93 0.84 16.38
N GLY A 141 -14.44 0.44 17.53
CA GLY A 141 -14.77 -0.96 17.82
C GLY A 141 -13.56 -1.88 17.67
N ALA A 142 -13.59 -2.79 16.70
CA ALA A 142 -12.53 -3.78 16.47
C ALA A 142 -11.48 -3.33 15.46
N GLY A 143 -11.58 -2.12 14.94
CA GLY A 143 -10.70 -1.58 13.91
C GLY A 143 -9.92 -0.35 14.34
N ALA A 144 -8.93 0.01 13.54
CA ALA A 144 -8.20 1.25 13.66
C ALA A 144 -8.04 1.91 12.28
N THR A 145 -8.25 3.21 12.23
CA THR A 145 -8.10 4.02 11.02
C THR A 145 -7.28 5.26 11.34
N PHE A 146 -6.68 5.86 10.33
CA PHE A 146 -5.99 7.13 10.46
C PHE A 146 -6.33 8.07 9.31
N LYS A 147 -6.12 9.36 9.53
CA LYS A 147 -6.22 10.41 8.51
C LYS A 147 -5.03 11.34 8.65
N LEU A 148 -4.24 11.48 7.60
CA LEU A 148 -3.09 12.38 7.58
C LEU A 148 -3.50 13.76 7.04
N GLU A 149 -2.92 14.79 7.62
CA GLU A 149 -3.06 16.16 7.17
C GLU A 149 -1.85 16.58 6.34
N LYS A 150 -1.91 17.74 5.71
CA LYS A 150 -0.78 18.32 4.98
C LYS A 150 0.43 18.49 5.92
N GLY A 151 1.56 17.91 5.54
CA GLY A 151 2.78 17.91 6.35
C GLY A 151 3.03 16.62 7.15
N ASP A 152 2.02 15.76 7.32
CA ASP A 152 2.18 14.46 7.97
C ASP A 152 2.85 13.43 7.05
N TYR A 153 3.00 13.72 5.77
CA TYR A 153 3.61 12.84 4.79
C TYR A 153 4.43 13.61 3.76
N LYS A 154 5.37 12.93 3.14
CA LYS A 154 6.22 13.48 2.07
C LYS A 154 5.88 12.83 0.75
N VAL A 155 5.51 13.64 -0.24
CA VAL A 155 5.30 13.20 -1.61
C VAL A 155 6.63 12.86 -2.25
N LEU A 156 6.75 11.66 -2.79
CA LEU A 156 7.93 11.15 -3.47
C LEU A 156 7.86 11.39 -4.98
N ALA A 157 6.68 11.14 -5.55
CA ALA A 157 6.39 11.38 -6.95
C ALA A 157 4.89 11.62 -7.13
N SER A 158 4.51 12.38 -8.15
CA SER A 158 3.12 12.68 -8.47
C SER A 158 2.89 12.75 -9.98
N ASN A 159 1.66 12.43 -10.39
CA ASN A 159 1.22 12.45 -11.79
C ASN A 159 2.14 11.66 -12.73
N ILE A 160 2.59 10.51 -12.28
CA ILE A 160 3.42 9.60 -13.08
C ILE A 160 2.61 9.10 -14.26
N THR A 161 3.17 9.17 -15.46
CA THR A 161 2.58 8.56 -16.65
C THR A 161 2.88 7.07 -16.64
N PRO A 162 1.85 6.20 -16.52
CA PRO A 162 2.06 4.75 -16.50
C PRO A 162 2.55 4.25 -17.86
N VAL A 163 3.38 3.22 -17.85
CA VAL A 163 3.64 2.43 -19.05
C VAL A 163 2.37 1.65 -19.37
N LYS A 164 1.78 1.89 -20.55
CA LYS A 164 0.57 1.16 -20.97
C LYS A 164 0.88 -0.33 -21.08
N LYS A 165 0.15 -1.12 -20.33
CA LYS A 165 0.19 -2.58 -20.39
C LYS A 165 -1.16 -3.08 -20.87
N GLU A 166 -1.17 -3.75 -22.03
CA GLU A 166 -2.31 -4.55 -22.45
C GLU A 166 -2.20 -5.89 -21.74
N ILE A 167 -2.98 -6.09 -20.69
CA ILE A 167 -3.02 -7.35 -19.95
C ILE A 167 -4.38 -8.00 -20.24
N ASP A 168 -4.38 -9.07 -21.03
CA ASP A 168 -5.56 -9.94 -21.13
C ASP A 168 -5.64 -10.87 -19.88
N ALA A 169 -6.77 -11.56 -19.71
CA ALA A 169 -6.99 -12.43 -18.56
C ALA A 169 -5.98 -13.59 -18.45
N ASN A 170 -5.44 -14.06 -19.59
CA ASN A 170 -4.43 -15.12 -19.62
C ASN A 170 -3.04 -14.56 -19.24
N GLN A 171 -2.75 -13.34 -19.63
CA GLN A 171 -1.53 -12.66 -19.21
C GLN A 171 -1.53 -12.30 -17.72
N LEU A 172 -2.69 -12.03 -17.12
CA LEU A 172 -2.82 -11.89 -15.67
C LEU A 172 -2.45 -13.18 -14.93
N LEU A 173 -2.87 -14.33 -15.44
CA LEU A 173 -2.48 -15.65 -14.90
C LEU A 173 -0.98 -15.90 -15.10
N ASN A 174 -0.42 -15.59 -16.27
CA ASN A 174 1.01 -15.73 -16.55
C ASN A 174 1.85 -14.71 -15.78
N MET A 175 1.33 -13.52 -15.43
CA MET A 175 2.02 -12.59 -14.54
C MET A 175 2.17 -13.14 -13.11
N VAL A 176 1.28 -14.00 -12.67
CA VAL A 176 1.43 -14.73 -11.39
C VAL A 176 2.62 -15.66 -11.47
N GLU A 177 2.82 -16.39 -12.57
CA GLU A 177 3.98 -17.28 -12.77
C GLU A 177 5.29 -16.52 -12.96
N VAL A 178 5.27 -15.30 -13.49
CA VAL A 178 6.47 -14.45 -13.69
C VAL A 178 6.81 -13.60 -12.45
N ILE A 179 5.83 -13.41 -11.56
CA ILE A 179 6.01 -12.68 -10.30
C ILE A 179 6.36 -13.64 -9.15
N LEU A 180 6.02 -14.93 -9.29
CA LEU A 180 6.46 -16.02 -8.42
C LEU A 180 7.87 -16.48 -8.82
#